data_b5bb9713f640d8cfdbbb0c98529c0732
#
_entry.id   b5bb9713f640d8cfdbbb0c98529c0732
#
_cell.length_a   1.000
_cell.length_b   1.000
_cell.length_c   1.000
_cell.angle_alpha   90.00
_cell.angle_beta   90.00
_cell.angle_gamma   90.00
#
_symmetry.space_group_name_H-M   'P 1'
#
loop_
_entity.id
_entity.type
_entity.pdbx_description
1 polymer ?
#
loop_
_entity_poly.entity_id
_entity_poly.type
_entity_poly.pdbx_seq_one_letter_code
_entity_poly.pdbx_strand_id
1 'polypeptide(L)'
;KRFDLFLKLKAKVPEKSIIPYKIRKVNIYPNYSLNDSTKVKETRFENKSYHQDTVFFKPKYLDDFVTLKEGEFYNPVTSKNTARRLSSIGAYKYVNIQYKELDTIVPDSVGGLEANIFLSPLTKRAIRAELQAVTKSNNFAGPKLGLTYSNRNLFKGGETLNISTGIGYEKQIGGDNAGLSSLELELKTELIFPRVIAPFSINEDFFEYSIPKTK
;
A
#
# COMPACT_ATOMS: atom_id res chain seq x y z
N LYS A 1 13.59 37.57 -22.35
CA LYS A 1 14.95 37.08 -22.03
C LYS A 1 14.88 35.55 -22.02
N ARG A 2 15.65 34.88 -22.88
CA ARG A 2 15.86 33.42 -22.85
C ARG A 2 17.12 33.18 -22.03
N PHE A 3 17.07 32.14 -21.20
CA PHE A 3 18.23 31.64 -20.45
C PHE A 3 18.52 30.24 -20.95
N ASP A 4 19.74 29.97 -21.33
CA ASP A 4 20.21 28.64 -21.68
C ASP A 4 20.83 28.01 -20.43
N LEU A 5 20.31 26.86 -20.03
CA LEU A 5 20.82 26.11 -18.87
C LEU A 5 21.77 25.02 -19.37
N PHE A 6 23.04 25.13 -19.01
CA PHE A 6 24.04 24.11 -19.32
C PHE A 6 24.30 23.22 -18.09
N LEU A 7 24.04 21.93 -18.22
CA LEU A 7 24.40 20.92 -17.22
C LEU A 7 25.76 20.33 -17.60
N LYS A 8 26.75 20.45 -16.71
CA LYS A 8 28.08 19.89 -16.89
C LYS A 8 28.43 18.96 -15.75
N LEU A 9 28.89 17.74 -16.07
CA LEU A 9 29.42 16.81 -15.09
C LEU A 9 30.70 17.39 -14.46
N LYS A 10 30.84 17.22 -13.12
CA LYS A 10 32.07 17.62 -12.43
C LYS A 10 33.21 16.71 -12.89
N ALA A 11 34.43 17.26 -12.96
CA ALA A 11 35.62 16.53 -13.43
C ALA A 11 36.05 15.29 -12.60
N LYS A 12 35.50 15.11 -11.39
CA LYS A 12 35.80 13.98 -10.48
C LYS A 12 34.51 13.30 -10.04
N VAL A 13 33.71 12.78 -10.98
CA VAL A 13 32.56 11.93 -10.65
C VAL A 13 33.08 10.49 -10.59
N PRO A 14 32.76 9.70 -9.52
CA PRO A 14 33.12 8.29 -9.46
C PRO A 14 32.55 7.55 -10.67
N GLU A 15 33.32 6.66 -11.29
CA GLU A 15 32.88 5.87 -12.46
C GLU A 15 31.57 5.14 -12.20
N LYS A 16 31.37 4.60 -11.00
CA LYS A 16 30.13 3.97 -10.55
C LYS A 16 28.89 4.86 -10.63
N SER A 17 29.04 6.19 -10.65
CA SER A 17 27.93 7.13 -10.73
C SER A 17 27.53 7.47 -12.17
N ILE A 18 28.30 6.98 -13.15
CA ILE A 18 28.12 7.32 -14.59
C ILE A 18 27.63 6.11 -15.38
N ILE A 19 27.79 4.90 -14.84
CA ILE A 19 27.36 3.67 -15.50
C ILE A 19 25.87 3.41 -15.31
N PRO A 20 25.20 2.84 -16.33
CA PRO A 20 23.83 2.35 -16.16
C PRO A 20 23.79 1.13 -15.25
N TYR A 21 22.69 0.97 -14.51
CA TYR A 21 22.49 -0.20 -13.65
C TYR A 21 21.32 -1.03 -14.12
N LYS A 22 21.49 -2.36 -14.10
CA LYS A 22 20.41 -3.34 -14.32
C LYS A 22 20.00 -4.00 -13.01
N ILE A 23 18.71 -4.20 -12.82
CA ILE A 23 18.15 -4.96 -11.71
C ILE A 23 18.42 -6.44 -11.99
N ARG A 24 19.24 -7.07 -11.16
CA ARG A 24 19.62 -8.49 -11.29
C ARG A 24 18.76 -9.40 -10.42
N LYS A 25 18.24 -8.86 -9.32
CA LYS A 25 17.40 -9.61 -8.39
C LYS A 25 16.38 -8.69 -7.74
N VAL A 26 15.14 -9.18 -7.56
CA VAL A 26 14.10 -8.51 -6.82
C VAL A 26 13.66 -9.39 -5.66
N ASN A 27 13.96 -8.97 -4.43
CA ASN A 27 13.57 -9.64 -3.20
C ASN A 27 12.44 -8.87 -2.53
N ILE A 28 11.41 -9.58 -2.12
CA ILE A 28 10.23 -9.01 -1.46
C ILE A 28 10.05 -9.67 -0.10
N TYR A 29 9.92 -8.87 0.94
CA TYR A 29 9.72 -9.26 2.33
C TYR A 29 8.33 -8.81 2.79
N PRO A 30 7.26 -9.60 2.55
CA PRO A 30 5.87 -9.17 2.76
C PRO A 30 5.47 -8.98 4.22
N ASN A 31 6.23 -9.53 5.16
CA ASN A 31 5.98 -9.45 6.60
C ASN A 31 7.26 -9.06 7.33
N TYR A 32 7.86 -7.94 6.93
CA TYR A 32 9.12 -7.50 7.50
C TYR A 32 8.94 -6.86 8.88
N SER A 33 9.69 -7.36 9.85
CA SER A 33 9.84 -6.79 11.19
C SER A 33 11.32 -6.72 11.56
N LEU A 34 11.76 -5.61 12.17
CA LEU A 34 13.15 -5.43 12.62
C LEU A 34 13.58 -6.46 13.68
N ASN A 35 12.63 -7.03 14.40
CA ASN A 35 12.89 -7.97 15.49
C ASN A 35 12.82 -9.44 15.07
N ASP A 36 12.55 -9.73 13.80
CA ASP A 36 12.31 -11.09 13.34
C ASP A 36 13.60 -11.69 12.77
N SER A 37 14.27 -12.51 13.59
CA SER A 37 15.45 -13.31 13.21
C SER A 37 15.08 -14.70 12.72
N THR A 38 13.83 -14.94 12.36
CA THR A 38 13.35 -16.26 11.97
C THR A 38 13.88 -16.66 10.58
N LYS A 39 14.06 -17.97 10.38
CA LYS A 39 14.46 -18.53 9.08
C LYS A 39 13.35 -18.30 8.07
N VAL A 40 13.52 -17.27 7.26
CA VAL A 40 12.57 -16.88 6.22
C VAL A 40 12.64 -17.89 5.09
N LYS A 41 11.49 -18.46 4.69
CA LYS A 41 11.40 -19.34 3.54
C LYS A 41 11.33 -18.51 2.27
N GLU A 42 12.22 -18.78 1.32
CA GLU A 42 12.18 -18.19 -0.01
C GLU A 42 11.19 -18.96 -0.90
N THR A 43 10.30 -18.22 -1.56
CA THR A 43 9.41 -18.76 -2.59
C THR A 43 9.58 -17.90 -3.84
N ARG A 44 9.92 -18.53 -4.97
CA ARG A 44 10.04 -17.81 -6.24
C ARG A 44 8.69 -17.80 -6.96
N PHE A 45 8.27 -16.61 -7.39
CA PHE A 45 7.07 -16.42 -8.21
C PHE A 45 7.42 -15.42 -9.31
N GLU A 46 7.09 -15.76 -10.56
CA GLU A 46 7.59 -15.07 -11.75
C GLU A 46 9.13 -14.94 -11.66
N ASN A 47 9.66 -13.76 -11.87
CA ASN A 47 11.10 -13.47 -11.77
C ASN A 47 11.45 -12.75 -10.46
N LYS A 48 10.72 -13.00 -9.35
CA LYS A 48 10.91 -12.33 -8.06
C LYS A 48 10.97 -13.34 -6.93
N SER A 49 11.76 -13.05 -5.89
CA SER A 49 11.92 -13.88 -4.70
C SER A 49 11.12 -13.31 -3.53
N TYR A 50 10.20 -14.09 -2.98
CA TYR A 50 9.37 -13.74 -1.84
C TYR A 50 9.87 -14.41 -0.58
N HIS A 51 10.22 -13.62 0.42
CA HIS A 51 10.82 -14.06 1.68
C HIS A 51 9.80 -13.91 2.81
N GLN A 52 9.17 -15.02 3.22
CA GLN A 52 8.21 -15.07 4.33
C GLN A 52 8.24 -16.47 4.96
N ASP A 53 8.16 -16.55 6.29
CA ASP A 53 8.14 -17.80 7.03
C ASP A 53 6.80 -18.53 6.85
N THR A 54 5.72 -17.78 7.03
CA THR A 54 4.35 -18.18 6.75
C THR A 54 3.77 -17.30 5.64
N VAL A 55 2.84 -17.82 4.86
CA VAL A 55 2.21 -17.04 3.79
C VAL A 55 1.38 -15.92 4.41
N PHE A 56 2.01 -14.78 4.63
CA PHE A 56 1.33 -13.55 5.05
C PHE A 56 0.56 -12.92 3.88
N PHE A 57 1.21 -12.82 2.72
CA PHE A 57 0.58 -12.33 1.49
C PHE A 57 0.87 -13.32 0.35
N LYS A 58 -0.13 -13.66 -0.43
CA LYS A 58 0.05 -14.56 -1.58
C LYS A 58 0.85 -13.85 -2.68
N PRO A 59 1.99 -14.42 -3.14
CA PRO A 59 2.82 -13.81 -4.18
C PRO A 59 2.03 -13.38 -5.41
N LYS A 60 1.14 -14.23 -5.90
CA LYS A 60 0.27 -13.97 -7.05
C LYS A 60 -0.45 -12.61 -7.00
N TYR A 61 -0.90 -12.18 -5.82
CA TYR A 61 -1.64 -10.92 -5.68
C TYR A 61 -0.74 -9.74 -5.33
N LEU A 62 0.45 -10.00 -4.77
CA LEU A 62 1.40 -8.95 -4.44
C LEU A 62 2.21 -8.52 -5.67
N ASP A 63 2.43 -9.46 -6.59
CA ASP A 63 3.22 -9.25 -7.80
C ASP A 63 2.65 -8.11 -8.66
N ASP A 64 1.32 -8.02 -8.77
CA ASP A 64 0.61 -6.98 -9.51
C ASP A 64 0.96 -5.54 -9.07
N PHE A 65 1.45 -5.38 -7.83
CA PHE A 65 1.85 -4.09 -7.27
C PHE A 65 3.33 -3.77 -7.48
N VAL A 66 4.14 -4.74 -7.91
CA VAL A 66 5.59 -4.60 -8.05
C VAL A 66 5.96 -4.48 -9.52
N THR A 67 6.16 -3.25 -9.97
CA THR A 67 6.52 -2.96 -11.37
C THR A 67 8.00 -3.16 -11.68
N LEU A 68 8.85 -3.39 -10.66
CA LEU A 68 10.25 -3.72 -10.83
C LEU A 68 10.41 -5.13 -11.41
N LYS A 69 11.22 -5.28 -12.46
CA LYS A 69 11.49 -6.56 -13.12
C LYS A 69 12.99 -6.84 -13.19
N GLU A 70 13.36 -8.12 -13.02
CA GLU A 70 14.74 -8.56 -13.23
C GLU A 70 15.14 -8.40 -14.71
N GLY A 71 16.37 -7.96 -14.96
CA GLY A 71 16.90 -7.72 -16.30
C GLY A 71 16.63 -6.33 -16.88
N GLU A 72 15.75 -5.54 -16.30
CA GLU A 72 15.48 -4.17 -16.73
C GLU A 72 16.51 -3.18 -16.16
N PHE A 73 16.70 -2.07 -16.84
CA PHE A 73 17.51 -0.97 -16.32
C PHE A 73 16.79 -0.30 -15.14
N TYR A 74 17.58 0.09 -14.15
CA TYR A 74 17.06 0.86 -13.03
C TYR A 74 16.44 2.16 -13.52
N ASN A 75 15.20 2.38 -13.15
CA ASN A 75 14.46 3.60 -13.41
C ASN A 75 13.83 4.11 -12.11
N PRO A 76 14.18 5.34 -11.66
CA PRO A 76 13.61 5.92 -10.44
C PRO A 76 12.08 6.06 -10.49
N VAL A 77 11.49 6.23 -11.68
CA VAL A 77 10.03 6.34 -11.85
C VAL A 77 9.36 5.00 -11.54
N THR A 78 9.89 3.90 -12.08
CA THR A 78 9.39 2.54 -11.82
C THR A 78 9.50 2.19 -10.33
N SER A 79 10.64 2.54 -9.70
CA SER A 79 10.82 2.39 -8.25
C SER A 79 9.77 3.16 -7.44
N LYS A 80 9.53 4.42 -7.79
CA LYS A 80 8.52 5.27 -7.14
C LYS A 80 7.10 4.75 -7.36
N ASN A 81 6.78 4.25 -8.55
CA ASN A 81 5.49 3.66 -8.87
C ASN A 81 5.25 2.39 -8.06
N THR A 82 6.25 1.49 -7.97
CA THR A 82 6.20 0.32 -7.09
C THR A 82 5.91 0.71 -5.63
N ALA A 83 6.66 1.68 -5.09
CA ALA A 83 6.45 2.13 -3.71
C ALA A 83 5.04 2.70 -3.50
N ARG A 84 4.52 3.47 -4.45
CA ARG A 84 3.17 4.06 -4.40
C ARG A 84 2.09 2.98 -4.47
N ARG A 85 2.20 2.03 -5.40
CA ARG A 85 1.28 0.91 -5.56
C ARG A 85 1.23 0.07 -4.27
N LEU A 86 2.37 -0.35 -3.75
CA LEU A 86 2.46 -1.11 -2.50
C LEU A 86 1.90 -0.35 -1.30
N SER A 87 2.16 0.97 -1.19
CA SER A 87 1.60 1.81 -0.13
C SER A 87 0.09 1.99 -0.23
N SER A 88 -0.50 1.79 -1.40
CA SER A 88 -1.95 1.84 -1.60
C SER A 88 -2.67 0.62 -1.03
N ILE A 89 -1.97 -0.49 -0.79
CA ILE A 89 -2.52 -1.68 -0.11
C ILE A 89 -2.78 -1.33 1.35
N GLY A 90 -4.01 -1.33 1.81
CA GLY A 90 -4.38 -0.96 3.19
C GLY A 90 -3.84 -1.88 4.29
N ALA A 91 -3.03 -2.88 3.95
CA ALA A 91 -2.41 -3.83 4.88
C ALA A 91 -1.02 -3.40 5.37
N TYR A 92 -0.36 -2.45 4.72
CA TYR A 92 1.00 -2.03 5.04
C TYR A 92 1.08 -0.66 5.68
N LYS A 93 1.94 -0.53 6.69
CA LYS A 93 2.26 0.71 7.39
C LYS A 93 3.43 1.43 6.72
N TYR A 94 4.46 0.66 6.35
CA TYR A 94 5.67 1.18 5.70
C TYR A 94 6.06 0.31 4.52
N VAL A 95 6.51 0.96 3.46
CA VAL A 95 7.11 0.38 2.27
C VAL A 95 8.48 1.01 2.11
N ASN A 96 9.53 0.19 2.12
CA ASN A 96 10.90 0.63 1.95
C ASN A 96 11.56 -0.18 0.84
N ILE A 97 12.08 0.48 -0.17
CA ILE A 97 12.82 -0.14 -1.27
C ILE A 97 14.28 0.26 -1.16
N GLN A 98 15.14 -0.72 -0.97
CA GLN A 98 16.59 -0.53 -0.88
C GLN A 98 17.27 -1.21 -2.05
N TYR A 99 18.28 -0.56 -2.60
CA TYR A 99 19.11 -1.09 -3.66
C TYR A 99 20.50 -1.37 -3.14
N LYS A 100 20.98 -2.59 -3.38
CA LYS A 100 22.34 -3.02 -3.05
C LYS A 100 23.09 -3.24 -4.34
N GLU A 101 24.25 -2.60 -4.49
CA GLU A 101 25.15 -2.89 -5.61
C GLU A 101 25.70 -4.32 -5.49
N LEU A 102 25.71 -5.01 -6.60
CA LEU A 102 26.40 -6.29 -6.74
C LEU A 102 27.79 -6.02 -7.34
N ASP A 103 28.82 -6.59 -6.73
CA ASP A 103 30.22 -6.37 -7.12
C ASP A 103 30.59 -6.95 -8.51
N THR A 104 29.63 -7.43 -9.26
CA THR A 104 29.81 -7.93 -10.61
C THR A 104 29.78 -6.77 -11.59
N ILE A 105 30.93 -6.16 -11.83
CA ILE A 105 31.14 -5.35 -13.03
C ILE A 105 31.20 -6.34 -14.20
N VAL A 106 30.12 -6.42 -14.97
CA VAL A 106 30.11 -7.16 -16.24
C VAL A 106 30.99 -6.40 -17.22
N PRO A 107 31.70 -7.06 -18.15
CA PRO A 107 32.63 -6.41 -19.08
C PRO A 107 32.06 -5.21 -19.87
N ASP A 108 30.74 -5.06 -19.93
CA ASP A 108 30.04 -4.03 -20.69
C ASP A 108 29.76 -2.73 -19.94
N SER A 109 30.46 -2.43 -18.87
CA SER A 109 30.28 -1.19 -18.06
C SER A 109 28.86 -1.01 -17.52
N VAL A 110 28.12 -2.09 -17.27
CA VAL A 110 26.76 -2.07 -16.67
C VAL A 110 26.83 -2.63 -15.25
N GLY A 111 26.45 -1.82 -14.27
CA GLY A 111 26.37 -2.25 -12.87
C GLY A 111 25.17 -3.18 -12.61
N GLY A 112 25.29 -4.06 -11.60
CA GLY A 112 24.19 -4.88 -11.10
C GLY A 112 23.58 -4.30 -9.84
N LEU A 113 22.24 -4.32 -9.73
CA LEU A 113 21.50 -3.96 -8.51
C LEU A 113 20.64 -5.12 -8.05
N GLU A 114 20.64 -5.32 -6.74
CA GLU A 114 19.67 -6.13 -6.04
C GLU A 114 18.63 -5.18 -5.38
N ALA A 115 17.36 -5.30 -5.76
CA ALA A 115 16.27 -4.53 -5.18
C ALA A 115 15.65 -5.33 -4.02
N ASN A 116 15.66 -4.76 -2.82
CA ASN A 116 15.11 -5.35 -1.61
C ASN A 116 13.89 -4.52 -1.17
N ILE A 117 12.70 -5.10 -1.22
CA ILE A 117 11.42 -4.45 -0.90
C ILE A 117 10.95 -4.94 0.46
N PHE A 118 11.05 -4.08 1.46
CA PHE A 118 10.65 -4.37 2.84
C PHE A 118 9.26 -3.80 3.11
N LEU A 119 8.30 -4.67 3.45
CA LEU A 119 6.92 -4.31 3.70
C LEU A 119 6.58 -4.59 5.17
N SER A 120 6.38 -3.53 5.94
CA SER A 120 5.99 -3.64 7.35
C SER A 120 4.47 -3.59 7.46
N PRO A 121 3.81 -4.67 7.94
CA PRO A 121 2.36 -4.72 7.99
C PRO A 121 1.79 -3.84 9.11
N LEU A 122 0.55 -3.40 8.90
CA LEU A 122 -0.32 -2.90 9.96
C LEU A 122 -0.82 -4.07 10.81
N THR A 123 -1.26 -3.78 12.04
CA THR A 123 -1.97 -4.76 12.86
C THR A 123 -3.16 -5.34 12.11
N LYS A 124 -3.23 -6.69 12.08
CA LYS A 124 -4.26 -7.40 11.30
C LYS A 124 -5.67 -7.05 11.73
N ARG A 125 -5.88 -6.86 13.03
CA ARG A 125 -7.18 -6.52 13.62
C ARG A 125 -7.07 -5.21 14.38
N ALA A 126 -8.07 -4.34 14.23
CA ALA A 126 -8.17 -3.09 14.97
C ALA A 126 -9.62 -2.81 15.32
N ILE A 127 -9.83 -2.19 16.49
CA ILE A 127 -11.12 -1.67 16.91
C ILE A 127 -10.93 -0.17 17.12
N ARG A 128 -11.88 0.61 16.60
CA ARG A 128 -11.97 2.06 16.80
C ARG A 128 -13.30 2.37 17.44
N ALA A 129 -13.30 3.15 18.50
CA ALA A 129 -14.49 3.74 19.12
C ALA A 129 -14.45 5.25 18.89
N GLU A 130 -15.59 5.83 18.51
CA GLU A 130 -15.75 7.25 18.25
C GLU A 130 -16.99 7.78 18.96
N LEU A 131 -16.86 8.88 19.69
CA LEU A 131 -17.96 9.63 20.27
C LEU A 131 -18.08 10.96 19.52
N GLN A 132 -19.26 11.22 18.99
CA GLN A 132 -19.54 12.40 18.19
C GLN A 132 -20.73 13.17 18.78
N ALA A 133 -20.72 14.49 18.68
CA ALA A 133 -21.90 15.33 18.84
C ALA A 133 -22.41 15.68 17.45
N VAL A 134 -23.64 15.34 17.15
CA VAL A 134 -24.29 15.58 15.86
C VAL A 134 -25.31 16.68 15.99
N THR A 135 -25.31 17.62 15.03
CA THR A 135 -26.37 18.63 14.88
C THR A 135 -26.86 18.59 13.43
N LYS A 136 -28.20 18.68 13.26
CA LYS A 136 -28.84 18.63 11.94
C LYS A 136 -29.60 19.93 11.67
N SER A 137 -29.79 20.29 10.42
CA SER A 137 -30.48 21.52 9.96
C SER A 137 -31.97 21.60 10.38
N ASN A 138 -32.57 20.47 10.72
CA ASN A 138 -33.93 20.37 11.25
C ASN A 138 -34.02 20.51 12.78
N ASN A 139 -33.00 21.13 13.41
CA ASN A 139 -32.86 21.37 14.84
C ASN A 139 -32.74 20.12 15.72
N PHE A 140 -32.39 18.98 15.17
CA PHE A 140 -32.02 17.81 15.95
C PHE A 140 -30.56 17.88 16.37
N ALA A 141 -30.29 17.59 17.62
CA ALA A 141 -28.92 17.47 18.14
C ALA A 141 -28.83 16.35 19.17
N GLY A 142 -27.66 15.72 19.26
CA GLY A 142 -27.44 14.69 20.24
C GLY A 142 -26.11 13.95 20.08
N PRO A 143 -25.77 13.06 21.04
CA PRO A 143 -24.58 12.23 20.96
C PRO A 143 -24.77 11.04 20.02
N LYS A 144 -23.67 10.64 19.32
CA LYS A 144 -23.58 9.41 18.54
C LYS A 144 -22.31 8.66 18.93
N LEU A 145 -22.46 7.39 19.25
CA LEU A 145 -21.37 6.46 19.51
C LEU A 145 -21.19 5.54 18.30
N GLY A 146 -19.98 5.47 17.77
CA GLY A 146 -19.60 4.58 16.69
C GLY A 146 -18.53 3.59 17.12
N LEU A 147 -18.65 2.34 16.67
CA LEU A 147 -17.65 1.30 16.84
C LEU A 147 -17.32 0.72 15.47
N THR A 148 -16.03 0.65 15.12
CA THR A 148 -15.57 0.05 13.88
C THR A 148 -14.57 -1.04 14.18
N TYR A 149 -14.86 -2.25 13.71
CA TYR A 149 -13.93 -3.36 13.66
C TYR A 149 -13.33 -3.45 12.26
N SER A 150 -12.00 -3.53 12.18
CA SER A 150 -11.26 -3.71 10.92
C SER A 150 -10.44 -4.99 10.95
N ASN A 151 -10.54 -5.80 9.91
CA ASN A 151 -9.67 -6.97 9.70
C ASN A 151 -8.96 -6.81 8.35
N ARG A 152 -7.64 -6.62 8.40
CA ARG A 152 -6.79 -6.36 7.24
C ARG A 152 -6.17 -7.65 6.73
N ASN A 153 -5.99 -7.74 5.43
CA ASN A 153 -5.40 -8.89 4.75
C ASN A 153 -6.17 -10.19 5.02
N LEU A 154 -7.50 -10.11 4.91
CA LEU A 154 -8.43 -11.17 5.32
C LEU A 154 -8.16 -12.49 4.59
N PHE A 155 -8.01 -12.47 3.27
CA PHE A 155 -7.77 -13.62 2.40
C PHE A 155 -6.31 -13.73 1.92
N LYS A 156 -5.39 -12.98 2.54
CA LYS A 156 -3.97 -12.93 2.18
C LYS A 156 -3.71 -12.33 0.78
N GLY A 157 -4.53 -11.39 0.38
CA GLY A 157 -4.41 -10.63 -0.88
C GLY A 157 -4.62 -9.13 -0.68
N GLY A 158 -4.49 -8.64 0.58
CA GLY A 158 -4.61 -7.24 0.95
C GLY A 158 -6.04 -6.76 1.21
N GLU A 159 -7.02 -7.65 1.18
CA GLU A 159 -8.43 -7.32 1.41
C GLU A 159 -8.64 -6.79 2.84
N THR A 160 -9.48 -5.77 2.98
CA THR A 160 -9.84 -5.20 4.29
C THR A 160 -11.35 -5.31 4.51
N LEU A 161 -11.75 -5.99 5.59
CA LEU A 161 -13.12 -6.03 6.05
C LEU A 161 -13.28 -5.00 7.17
N ASN A 162 -14.22 -4.07 6.99
CA ASN A 162 -14.66 -3.13 8.03
C ASN A 162 -16.11 -3.43 8.39
N ILE A 163 -16.38 -3.55 9.67
CA ILE A 163 -17.74 -3.66 10.23
C ILE A 163 -17.90 -2.50 11.21
N SER A 164 -18.82 -1.59 10.87
CA SER A 164 -19.11 -0.42 11.68
C SER A 164 -20.54 -0.50 12.21
N THR A 165 -20.70 -0.22 13.48
CA THR A 165 -22.01 -0.04 14.12
C THR A 165 -22.07 1.31 14.82
N GLY A 166 -23.23 1.94 14.80
CA GLY A 166 -23.46 3.24 15.43
C GLY A 166 -24.79 3.27 16.16
N ILE A 167 -24.80 3.95 17.28
CA ILE A 167 -26.01 4.31 18.00
C ILE A 167 -26.00 5.83 18.26
N GLY A 168 -27.06 6.51 17.82
CA GLY A 168 -27.25 7.94 18.02
C GLY A 168 -28.58 8.21 18.70
N TYR A 169 -28.59 9.13 19.65
CA TYR A 169 -29.80 9.66 20.25
C TYR A 169 -29.84 11.16 19.99
N GLU A 170 -30.88 11.62 19.33
CA GLU A 170 -31.05 13.01 18.97
C GLU A 170 -32.37 13.55 19.52
N LYS A 171 -32.36 14.81 19.96
CA LYS A 171 -33.54 15.53 20.43
C LYS A 171 -33.69 16.82 19.64
N GLN A 172 -34.90 17.16 19.26
CA GLN A 172 -35.20 18.43 18.60
C GLN A 172 -35.15 19.59 19.59
N ILE A 173 -34.27 20.56 19.33
CA ILE A 173 -33.99 21.73 20.19
C ILE A 173 -34.56 22.95 19.49
N GLY A 174 -35.88 23.13 19.56
CA GLY A 174 -36.56 24.30 18.97
C GLY A 174 -37.43 24.01 17.75
N GLY A 175 -38.26 24.94 17.36
CA GLY A 175 -39.31 24.80 16.35
C GLY A 175 -40.65 24.34 16.94
N ASP A 176 -41.68 24.24 16.08
CA ASP A 176 -43.05 23.90 16.48
C ASP A 176 -43.18 22.48 17.08
N ASN A 177 -42.21 21.63 16.87
CA ASN A 177 -42.15 20.24 17.36
C ASN A 177 -41.01 20.05 18.39
N ALA A 178 -40.66 21.05 19.15
CA ALA A 178 -39.64 20.95 20.20
C ALA A 178 -39.94 19.79 21.17
N GLY A 179 -38.92 18.95 21.43
CA GLY A 179 -39.05 17.82 22.35
C GLY A 179 -39.19 16.46 21.69
N LEU A 180 -39.35 16.35 20.36
CA LEU A 180 -39.26 15.08 19.66
C LEU A 180 -37.87 14.48 19.79
N SER A 181 -37.82 13.17 19.96
CA SER A 181 -36.57 12.42 20.04
C SER A 181 -36.48 11.38 18.92
N SER A 182 -35.26 11.08 18.47
CA SER A 182 -34.94 10.07 17.47
C SER A 182 -33.82 9.19 17.96
N LEU A 183 -33.98 7.90 17.77
CA LEU A 183 -32.93 6.88 17.97
C LEU A 183 -32.45 6.43 16.59
N GLU A 184 -31.16 6.61 16.33
CA GLU A 184 -30.51 6.16 15.11
C GLU A 184 -29.66 4.93 15.39
N LEU A 185 -29.88 3.85 14.63
CA LEU A 185 -29.07 2.65 14.67
C LEU A 185 -28.44 2.47 13.29
N GLU A 186 -27.13 2.28 13.25
CA GLU A 186 -26.38 2.11 12.01
C GLU A 186 -25.60 0.78 12.06
N LEU A 187 -25.67 0.02 10.98
CA LEU A 187 -24.80 -1.13 10.73
C LEU A 187 -24.29 -1.03 9.30
N LYS A 188 -22.96 -0.97 9.15
CA LYS A 188 -22.31 -0.91 7.84
C LYS A 188 -21.24 -1.99 7.76
N THR A 189 -21.27 -2.78 6.69
CA THR A 189 -20.20 -3.75 6.39
C THR A 189 -19.61 -3.40 5.05
N GLU A 190 -18.29 -3.30 4.98
CA GLU A 190 -17.54 -2.93 3.79
C GLU A 190 -16.36 -3.89 3.60
N LEU A 191 -16.28 -4.54 2.44
CA LEU A 191 -15.16 -5.38 2.03
C LEU A 191 -14.42 -4.70 0.88
N ILE A 192 -13.16 -4.30 1.15
CA ILE A 192 -12.33 -3.55 0.21
C ILE A 192 -11.27 -4.47 -0.35
N PHE A 193 -11.20 -4.57 -1.67
CA PHE A 193 -10.12 -5.24 -2.39
C PHE A 193 -9.15 -4.19 -2.93
N PRO A 194 -7.82 -4.33 -2.73
CA PRO A 194 -6.84 -3.37 -3.24
C PRO A 194 -6.60 -3.47 -4.76
N ARG A 195 -7.41 -4.23 -5.45
CA ARG A 195 -7.35 -4.50 -6.90
C ARG A 195 -8.75 -4.42 -7.52
N VAL A 196 -8.80 -4.32 -8.83
CA VAL A 196 -10.06 -4.41 -9.57
C VAL A 196 -10.50 -5.87 -9.61
N ILE A 197 -11.76 -6.11 -9.22
CA ILE A 197 -12.44 -7.39 -9.42
C ILE A 197 -13.46 -7.18 -10.50
N ALA A 198 -13.21 -7.76 -11.68
CA ALA A 198 -14.10 -7.70 -12.82
C ALA A 198 -14.31 -9.13 -13.36
N PRO A 199 -15.46 -9.41 -14.04
CA PRO A 199 -15.73 -10.70 -14.66
C PRO A 199 -14.87 -10.98 -15.90
N PHE A 200 -14.05 -10.02 -16.32
CA PHE A 200 -13.11 -10.10 -17.44
C PHE A 200 -11.72 -9.65 -16.98
N SER A 201 -10.67 -10.16 -17.63
CA SER A 201 -9.30 -9.74 -17.36
C SER A 201 -9.07 -8.30 -17.84
N ILE A 202 -8.63 -7.44 -16.94
CA ILE A 202 -8.18 -6.08 -17.27
C ILE A 202 -6.67 -6.13 -17.35
N ASN A 203 -6.09 -5.61 -18.44
CA ASN A 203 -4.65 -5.49 -18.55
C ASN A 203 -4.14 -4.49 -17.51
N GLU A 204 -3.21 -4.93 -16.67
CA GLU A 204 -2.65 -4.15 -15.56
C GLU A 204 -1.80 -2.96 -16.03
N ASP A 205 -1.26 -3.03 -17.24
CA ASP A 205 -0.53 -1.92 -17.88
C ASP A 205 -1.41 -0.67 -18.04
N PHE A 206 -2.74 -0.84 -18.03
CA PHE A 206 -3.69 0.27 -18.07
C PHE A 206 -3.61 1.16 -16.81
N PHE A 207 -3.13 0.61 -15.69
CA PHE A 207 -3.01 1.33 -14.41
C PHE A 207 -1.56 1.65 -14.07
N GLU A 208 -0.93 2.55 -14.81
CA GLU A 208 0.49 2.86 -14.62
C GLU A 208 0.84 3.37 -13.22
N TYR A 209 -0.01 4.21 -12.64
CA TYR A 209 0.32 4.93 -11.39
C TYR A 209 -0.35 4.38 -10.13
N SER A 210 -1.54 3.83 -10.23
CA SER A 210 -2.28 3.29 -9.08
C SER A 210 -3.30 2.26 -9.52
N ILE A 211 -3.44 1.20 -8.73
CA ILE A 211 -4.47 0.18 -8.95
C ILE A 211 -5.75 0.63 -8.24
N PRO A 212 -6.90 0.74 -8.95
CA PRO A 212 -8.18 1.07 -8.34
C PRO A 212 -8.63 -0.01 -7.35
N LYS A 213 -9.39 0.39 -6.34
CA LYS A 213 -9.93 -0.52 -5.31
C LYS A 213 -11.37 -0.86 -5.65
N THR A 214 -11.74 -2.12 -5.43
CA THR A 214 -13.14 -2.57 -5.44
C THR A 214 -13.67 -2.61 -4.01
N LYS A 215 -14.88 -2.07 -3.81
CA LYS A 215 -15.57 -2.04 -2.52
C LYS A 215 -16.90 -2.78 -2.60
#